data_9e26840cf8221b80600882821433075a
#
_entry.id   9e26840cf8221b80600882821433075a
#
_cell.length_a   1.000
_cell.length_b   1.000
_cell.length_c   1.000
_cell.angle_alpha   90.00
_cell.angle_beta   90.00
_cell.angle_gamma   90.00
#
_symmetry.space_group_name_H-M   'P 1'
#
loop_
_entity.id
_entity.type
_entity.pdbx_description
1 polymer ?
#
loop_
_entity_poly.entity_id
_entity_poly.type
_entity_poly.pdbx_seq_one_letter_code
_entity_poly.pdbx_strand_id
1 'polypeptide(L)'
;MKYKLDLPALPVLPALLLAIVLTACAAACANKPPEDPKDYVSTIAAWRAARDADFKSGSNSPVPENRRAELLPLGYFPIDPEYKTAATLKPSDDTAVIPFATSTGTVRQMRRAGALEFTLKGQPLKLTAFVEVGAPNNDRLFMPFNDLTSGTETYPGGRYLDLERNVTGIYEIDFNRAYFPYCYYSPTYECPYPPAENRLKIPVRAGERFKTENSKLKT
;
A
#
# COMPACT_ATOMS: atom_id res chain seq x y z
N MET A 1 -1.24 -14.83 -80.86
CA MET A 1 -2.41 -14.76 -79.93
C MET A 1 -1.88 -14.30 -78.58
N LYS A 2 -2.13 -13.04 -78.18
CA LYS A 2 -1.72 -12.48 -76.90
C LYS A 2 -2.99 -12.39 -76.05
N TYR A 3 -3.06 -13.16 -74.97
CA TYR A 3 -4.15 -13.05 -74.00
C TYR A 3 -3.79 -11.96 -73.01
N LYS A 4 -4.62 -10.91 -72.95
CA LYS A 4 -4.66 -9.91 -71.87
C LYS A 4 -5.46 -10.53 -70.70
N LEU A 5 -4.85 -10.65 -69.54
CA LEU A 5 -5.55 -10.92 -68.30
C LEU A 5 -5.98 -9.58 -67.70
N ASP A 6 -7.28 -9.34 -67.71
CA ASP A 6 -7.88 -8.27 -66.94
C ASP A 6 -8.07 -8.74 -65.50
N LEU A 7 -7.31 -8.14 -64.56
CA LEU A 7 -7.53 -8.33 -63.12
C LEU A 7 -8.63 -7.33 -62.67
N PRO A 8 -9.66 -7.78 -61.95
CA PRO A 8 -10.66 -6.86 -61.41
C PRO A 8 -10.06 -6.08 -60.23
N ALA A 9 -10.33 -4.77 -60.19
CA ALA A 9 -9.97 -3.87 -59.10
C ALA A 9 -10.71 -4.27 -57.82
N LEU A 10 -9.95 -4.57 -56.75
CA LEU A 10 -10.45 -4.81 -55.41
C LEU A 10 -10.99 -3.48 -54.82
N PRO A 11 -12.16 -3.48 -54.13
CA PRO A 11 -12.71 -2.28 -53.53
C PRO A 11 -11.92 -1.83 -52.31
N VAL A 12 -11.53 -0.57 -52.29
CA VAL A 12 -10.69 0.07 -51.24
C VAL A 12 -11.46 0.36 -49.95
N LEU A 13 -12.73 -0.07 -49.83
CA LEU A 13 -13.63 0.29 -48.73
C LEU A 13 -13.40 -0.39 -47.37
N PRO A 14 -12.79 -1.58 -47.24
CA PRO A 14 -12.68 -2.21 -45.90
C PRO A 14 -11.54 -1.67 -45.01
N ALA A 15 -10.51 -1.02 -45.58
CA ALA A 15 -9.35 -0.57 -44.79
C ALA A 15 -9.66 0.64 -43.89
N LEU A 16 -10.56 1.53 -44.33
CA LEU A 16 -10.92 2.73 -43.56
C LEU A 16 -11.82 2.40 -42.36
N LEU A 17 -12.74 1.44 -42.53
CA LEU A 17 -13.62 0.98 -41.44
C LEU A 17 -12.83 0.19 -40.35
N LEU A 18 -11.80 -0.57 -40.72
CA LEU A 18 -10.98 -1.30 -39.79
C LEU A 18 -10.10 -0.36 -38.95
N ALA A 19 -9.62 0.75 -39.52
CA ALA A 19 -8.84 1.75 -38.80
C ALA A 19 -9.68 2.51 -37.75
N ILE A 20 -10.95 2.78 -38.02
CA ILE A 20 -11.88 3.48 -37.11
C ILE A 20 -12.26 2.57 -35.94
N VAL A 21 -12.43 1.27 -36.15
CA VAL A 21 -12.73 0.30 -35.08
C VAL A 21 -11.54 0.09 -34.17
N LEU A 22 -10.31 0.05 -34.68
CA LEU A 22 -9.10 -0.08 -33.87
C LEU A 22 -8.84 1.16 -33.01
N THR A 23 -9.13 2.37 -33.50
CA THR A 23 -8.97 3.59 -32.69
C THR A 23 -10.04 3.73 -31.61
N ALA A 24 -11.26 3.25 -31.83
CA ALA A 24 -12.31 3.26 -30.80
C ALA A 24 -12.05 2.28 -29.67
N CYS A 25 -11.45 1.10 -29.94
CA CYS A 25 -11.06 0.14 -28.90
C CYS A 25 -9.89 0.61 -28.02
N ALA A 26 -8.95 1.38 -28.57
CA ALA A 26 -7.82 1.90 -27.79
C ALA A 26 -8.23 2.97 -26.75
N ALA A 27 -9.31 3.72 -27.02
CA ALA A 27 -9.82 4.74 -26.12
C ALA A 27 -10.63 4.16 -24.93
N ALA A 28 -11.15 2.94 -25.04
CA ALA A 28 -11.98 2.32 -23.99
C ALA A 28 -11.18 1.72 -22.82
N CYS A 29 -9.87 1.54 -22.95
CA CYS A 29 -9.03 0.93 -21.90
C CYS A 29 -8.36 1.95 -20.96
N ALA A 30 -8.56 3.25 -21.13
CA ALA A 30 -7.70 4.25 -20.50
C ALA A 30 -8.27 4.97 -19.27
N ASN A 31 -9.56 4.88 -18.96
CA ASN A 31 -10.13 5.65 -17.85
C ASN A 31 -11.11 4.82 -17.02
N LYS A 32 -10.61 4.17 -15.94
CA LYS A 32 -11.48 3.89 -14.81
C LYS A 32 -11.95 5.27 -14.27
N PRO A 33 -13.27 5.52 -14.16
CA PRO A 33 -13.76 6.77 -13.57
C PRO A 33 -13.11 6.96 -12.19
N PRO A 34 -12.82 8.21 -11.77
CA PRO A 34 -12.40 8.46 -10.40
C PRO A 34 -13.41 7.82 -9.44
N GLU A 35 -12.90 7.12 -8.43
CA GLU A 35 -13.74 6.53 -7.38
C GLU A 35 -14.53 7.65 -6.68
N ASP A 36 -15.85 7.48 -6.50
CA ASP A 36 -16.65 8.43 -5.73
C ASP A 36 -16.05 8.52 -4.30
N PRO A 37 -15.78 9.70 -3.79
CA PRO A 37 -15.27 9.87 -2.42
C PRO A 37 -16.13 9.19 -1.35
N LYS A 38 -17.46 9.10 -1.54
CA LYS A 38 -18.36 8.40 -0.63
C LYS A 38 -18.15 6.88 -0.68
N ASP A 39 -17.96 6.31 -1.88
CA ASP A 39 -17.68 4.89 -2.07
C ASP A 39 -16.32 4.54 -1.47
N TYR A 40 -15.33 5.39 -1.63
CA TYR A 40 -14.03 5.24 -1.00
C TYR A 40 -14.12 5.24 0.53
N VAL A 41 -14.81 6.22 1.13
CA VAL A 41 -14.98 6.30 2.59
C VAL A 41 -15.70 5.05 3.11
N SER A 42 -16.75 4.59 2.43
CA SER A 42 -17.49 3.38 2.82
C SER A 42 -16.60 2.13 2.73
N THR A 43 -15.77 2.03 1.68
CA THR A 43 -14.83 0.93 1.49
C THR A 43 -13.80 0.86 2.62
N ILE A 44 -13.19 1.98 3.01
CA ILE A 44 -12.24 2.03 4.11
C ILE A 44 -12.92 1.75 5.46
N ALA A 45 -14.13 2.28 5.68
CA ALA A 45 -14.90 2.01 6.90
C ALA A 45 -15.22 0.52 7.04
N ALA A 46 -15.66 -0.15 5.96
CA ALA A 46 -15.92 -1.59 5.94
C ALA A 46 -14.63 -2.40 6.20
N TRP A 47 -13.52 -2.02 5.58
CA TRP A 47 -12.22 -2.66 5.82
C TRP A 47 -11.78 -2.56 7.29
N ARG A 48 -11.95 -1.38 7.93
CA ARG A 48 -11.65 -1.17 9.36
C ARG A 48 -12.55 -2.03 10.25
N ALA A 49 -13.85 -2.09 9.95
CA ALA A 49 -14.80 -2.91 10.70
C ALA A 49 -14.48 -4.40 10.60
N ALA A 50 -14.10 -4.89 9.43
CA ALA A 50 -13.66 -6.27 9.24
C ALA A 50 -12.40 -6.57 10.07
N ARG A 51 -11.40 -5.66 10.06
CA ARG A 51 -10.18 -5.80 10.86
C ARG A 51 -10.48 -5.82 12.37
N ASP A 52 -11.37 -4.96 12.86
CA ASP A 52 -11.82 -4.97 14.26
C ASP A 52 -12.50 -6.29 14.62
N ALA A 53 -13.35 -6.83 13.73
CA ALA A 53 -14.01 -8.12 13.94
C ALA A 53 -13.01 -9.27 13.99
N ASP A 54 -12.03 -9.30 13.08
CA ASP A 54 -10.97 -10.30 13.07
C ASP A 54 -10.12 -10.25 14.35
N PHE A 55 -9.78 -9.05 14.83
CA PHE A 55 -9.01 -8.88 16.05
C PHE A 55 -9.80 -9.22 17.31
N LYS A 56 -11.13 -9.11 17.26
CA LYS A 56 -12.02 -9.48 18.37
C LYS A 56 -12.25 -10.99 18.48
N SER A 57 -12.44 -11.68 17.37
CA SER A 57 -12.93 -13.07 17.36
C SER A 57 -12.09 -14.03 16.52
N GLY A 58 -11.14 -13.53 15.71
CA GLY A 58 -10.27 -14.37 14.87
C GLY A 58 -9.35 -15.25 15.72
N SER A 59 -9.16 -16.50 15.28
CA SER A 59 -8.25 -17.46 15.93
C SER A 59 -6.79 -17.01 15.92
N ASN A 60 -6.43 -16.17 14.94
CA ASN A 60 -5.09 -15.62 14.77
C ASN A 60 -4.99 -14.14 15.17
N SER A 61 -5.89 -13.67 16.05
CA SER A 61 -5.86 -12.30 16.55
C SER A 61 -4.52 -11.97 17.22
N PRO A 62 -3.86 -10.87 16.85
CA PRO A 62 -2.66 -10.43 17.56
C PRO A 62 -2.98 -9.79 18.92
N VAL A 63 -4.26 -9.52 19.20
CA VAL A 63 -4.72 -8.91 20.45
C VAL A 63 -5.02 -10.01 21.47
N PRO A 64 -4.25 -10.12 22.56
CA PRO A 64 -4.51 -11.07 23.63
C PRO A 64 -5.91 -10.86 24.23
N GLU A 65 -6.57 -11.93 24.59
CA GLU A 65 -7.97 -11.89 25.07
C GLU A 65 -8.15 -10.92 26.23
N ASN A 66 -7.25 -10.94 27.19
CA ASN A 66 -7.26 -10.05 28.36
C ASN A 66 -7.02 -8.56 28.03
N ARG A 67 -6.57 -8.23 26.82
CA ARG A 67 -6.38 -6.85 26.36
C ARG A 67 -7.43 -6.39 25.35
N ARG A 68 -8.34 -7.25 24.91
CA ARG A 68 -9.34 -6.89 23.90
C ARG A 68 -10.23 -5.72 24.34
N ALA A 69 -10.65 -5.68 25.60
CA ALA A 69 -11.47 -4.59 26.11
C ALA A 69 -10.74 -3.22 26.08
N GLU A 70 -9.42 -3.22 26.31
CA GLU A 70 -8.58 -2.02 26.26
C GLU A 70 -8.35 -1.56 24.82
N LEU A 71 -7.98 -2.49 23.94
CA LEU A 71 -7.43 -2.18 22.61
C LEU A 71 -8.50 -2.09 21.52
N LEU A 72 -9.63 -2.76 21.66
CA LEU A 72 -10.69 -2.79 20.64
C LEU A 72 -11.87 -1.88 20.99
N PRO A 73 -12.58 -1.31 20.01
CA PRO A 73 -12.16 -1.26 18.61
C PRO A 73 -10.85 -0.50 18.45
N LEU A 74 -10.11 -0.76 17.36
CA LEU A 74 -8.85 -0.09 17.08
C LEU A 74 -9.04 1.43 16.92
N GLY A 75 -8.05 2.21 17.31
CA GLY A 75 -8.04 3.65 17.08
C GLY A 75 -7.62 3.99 15.65
N TYR A 76 -8.35 4.88 15.00
CA TYR A 76 -8.03 5.37 13.66
C TYR A 76 -8.12 6.89 13.58
N PHE A 77 -7.32 7.49 12.72
CA PHE A 77 -7.57 8.84 12.25
C PHE A 77 -8.85 8.88 11.38
N PRO A 78 -9.51 10.04 11.24
CA PRO A 78 -10.57 10.20 10.26
C PRO A 78 -10.13 9.72 8.88
N ILE A 79 -11.06 9.15 8.11
CA ILE A 79 -10.77 8.75 6.72
C ILE A 79 -10.66 10.02 5.89
N ASP A 80 -9.52 10.17 5.22
CA ASP A 80 -9.24 11.32 4.36
C ASP A 80 -8.68 10.81 3.02
N PRO A 81 -9.46 10.96 1.92
CA PRO A 81 -9.03 10.53 0.60
C PRO A 81 -7.72 11.17 0.12
N GLU A 82 -7.33 12.35 0.64
CA GLU A 82 -6.08 13.00 0.28
C GLU A 82 -4.82 12.25 0.78
N TYR A 83 -5.00 11.25 1.65
CA TYR A 83 -3.93 10.32 2.05
C TYR A 83 -3.85 9.06 1.18
N LYS A 84 -4.58 9.03 0.06
CA LYS A 84 -4.48 8.02 -0.99
C LYS A 84 -3.84 8.65 -2.21
N THR A 85 -2.76 8.06 -2.72
CA THR A 85 -1.99 8.66 -3.83
C THR A 85 -1.40 7.60 -4.74
N ALA A 86 -1.24 7.94 -6.02
CA ALA A 86 -0.47 7.13 -6.95
C ALA A 86 1.03 7.28 -6.68
N ALA A 87 1.76 6.19 -6.85
CA ALA A 87 3.20 6.12 -6.71
C ALA A 87 3.82 5.34 -7.86
N THR A 88 5.03 5.72 -8.25
CA THR A 88 5.83 4.98 -9.22
C THR A 88 6.96 4.28 -8.49
N LEU A 89 7.08 2.96 -8.69
CA LEU A 89 8.20 2.19 -8.18
C LEU A 89 9.39 2.37 -9.12
N LYS A 90 10.48 2.87 -8.57
CA LYS A 90 11.81 2.78 -9.18
C LYS A 90 12.50 1.55 -8.63
N PRO A 91 12.64 0.47 -9.41
CA PRO A 91 13.28 -0.75 -8.94
C PRO A 91 14.69 -0.48 -8.39
N SER A 92 15.11 -1.27 -7.42
CA SER A 92 16.47 -1.22 -6.90
C SER A 92 17.34 -2.23 -7.61
N ASP A 93 18.50 -1.79 -8.09
CA ASP A 93 19.58 -2.66 -8.58
C ASP A 93 20.45 -3.17 -7.42
N ASP A 94 20.27 -2.63 -6.20
CA ASP A 94 20.98 -3.06 -5.00
C ASP A 94 20.44 -4.39 -4.51
N THR A 95 21.26 -5.44 -4.62
CA THR A 95 20.95 -6.80 -4.18
C THR A 95 21.37 -7.07 -2.73
N ALA A 96 21.93 -6.07 -2.04
CA ALA A 96 22.40 -6.22 -0.67
C ALA A 96 21.26 -6.67 0.27
N VAL A 97 21.60 -7.58 1.15
CA VAL A 97 20.74 -7.99 2.26
C VAL A 97 20.97 -7.03 3.42
N ILE A 98 19.88 -6.48 3.93
CA ILE A 98 19.90 -5.46 4.98
C ILE A 98 19.33 -6.07 6.26
N PRO A 99 20.06 -6.04 7.37
CA PRO A 99 19.56 -6.50 8.64
C PRO A 99 18.61 -5.45 9.26
N PHE A 100 17.35 -5.82 9.45
CA PHE A 100 16.37 -5.03 10.18
C PHE A 100 16.31 -5.49 11.61
N ALA A 101 16.60 -4.59 12.55
CA ALA A 101 16.36 -4.84 13.97
C ALA A 101 14.87 -5.04 14.23
N THR A 102 14.52 -5.96 15.12
CA THR A 102 13.13 -6.28 15.46
C THR A 102 12.79 -5.93 16.91
N SER A 103 11.51 -5.95 17.24
CA SER A 103 11.00 -5.69 18.59
C SER A 103 11.45 -6.70 19.64
N THR A 104 11.93 -7.87 19.24
CA THR A 104 12.42 -8.93 20.14
C THR A 104 13.94 -8.95 20.27
N GLY A 105 14.64 -8.01 19.61
CA GLY A 105 16.11 -7.98 19.59
C GLY A 105 16.75 -8.93 18.59
N THR A 106 15.96 -9.63 17.78
CA THR A 106 16.40 -10.42 16.65
C THR A 106 16.60 -9.56 15.40
N VAL A 107 16.96 -10.17 14.28
CA VAL A 107 17.19 -9.50 13.02
C VAL A 107 16.46 -10.22 11.90
N ARG A 108 15.69 -9.48 11.09
CA ARG A 108 15.14 -9.98 9.84
C ARG A 108 15.98 -9.52 8.66
N GLN A 109 16.20 -10.43 7.73
CA GLN A 109 16.97 -10.14 6.52
C GLN A 109 16.04 -9.61 5.42
N MET A 110 16.25 -8.36 5.05
CA MET A 110 15.42 -7.68 4.05
C MET A 110 16.24 -7.32 2.81
N ARG A 111 15.56 -7.14 1.67
CA ARG A 111 16.15 -6.62 0.44
C ARG A 111 15.29 -5.49 -0.09
N ARG A 112 15.92 -4.44 -0.64
CA ARG A 112 15.20 -3.36 -1.32
C ARG A 112 14.55 -3.89 -2.60
N ALA A 113 13.23 -3.72 -2.71
CA ALA A 113 12.53 -3.95 -3.97
C ALA A 113 12.61 -2.72 -4.88
N GLY A 114 12.63 -1.53 -4.29
CA GLY A 114 12.72 -0.26 -4.98
C GLY A 114 12.23 0.90 -4.14
N ALA A 115 12.31 2.10 -4.70
CA ALA A 115 11.79 3.32 -4.11
C ALA A 115 10.45 3.69 -4.75
N LEU A 116 9.41 3.87 -3.93
CA LEU A 116 8.11 4.41 -4.33
C LEU A 116 8.15 5.93 -4.19
N GLU A 117 8.07 6.63 -5.31
CA GLU A 117 8.00 8.08 -5.37
C GLU A 117 6.56 8.52 -5.56
N PHE A 118 6.10 9.47 -4.75
CA PHE A 118 4.71 9.94 -4.74
C PHE A 118 4.62 11.38 -4.24
N THR A 119 3.45 12.01 -4.44
CA THR A 119 3.14 13.32 -3.87
C THR A 119 2.02 13.17 -2.87
N LEU A 120 2.21 13.64 -1.64
CA LEU A 120 1.19 13.62 -0.60
C LEU A 120 1.00 15.03 -0.05
N LYS A 121 -0.25 15.52 -0.04
CA LYS A 121 -0.56 16.89 0.41
C LYS A 121 0.34 17.96 -0.27
N GLY A 122 0.60 17.79 -1.57
CA GLY A 122 1.45 18.70 -2.35
C GLY A 122 2.96 18.55 -2.14
N GLN A 123 3.41 17.64 -1.28
CA GLN A 123 4.82 17.41 -1.01
C GLN A 123 5.33 16.16 -1.73
N PRO A 124 6.44 16.24 -2.48
CA PRO A 124 7.10 15.08 -3.06
C PRO A 124 7.78 14.29 -1.96
N LEU A 125 7.49 13.00 -1.90
CA LEU A 125 7.95 12.06 -0.89
C LEU A 125 8.44 10.76 -1.52
N LYS A 126 9.17 10.00 -0.72
CA LYS A 126 9.69 8.71 -1.11
C LYS A 126 9.63 7.74 0.08
N LEU A 127 9.27 6.49 -0.20
CA LEU A 127 9.40 5.36 0.71
C LEU A 127 10.05 4.19 -0.03
N THR A 128 11.00 3.53 0.60
CA THR A 128 11.58 2.29 0.10
C THR A 128 10.66 1.13 0.44
N ALA A 129 10.35 0.31 -0.56
CA ALA A 129 9.65 -0.94 -0.41
C ALA A 129 10.66 -2.09 -0.28
N PHE A 130 10.35 -3.05 0.58
CA PHE A 130 11.22 -4.17 0.89
C PHE A 130 10.52 -5.51 0.61
N VAL A 131 11.34 -6.55 0.48
CA VAL A 131 10.94 -7.96 0.52
C VAL A 131 11.79 -8.69 1.53
N GLU A 132 11.21 -9.63 2.25
CA GLU A 132 11.95 -10.45 3.22
C GLU A 132 12.68 -11.58 2.50
N VAL A 133 13.94 -11.78 2.82
CA VAL A 133 14.77 -12.84 2.23
C VAL A 133 14.32 -14.19 2.79
N GLY A 134 14.02 -15.12 1.88
CA GLY A 134 13.56 -16.46 2.30
C GLY A 134 12.08 -16.55 2.67
N ALA A 135 11.32 -15.45 2.55
CA ALA A 135 9.88 -15.54 2.71
C ALA A 135 9.25 -16.48 1.65
N PRO A 136 8.30 -17.32 2.04
CA PRO A 136 7.68 -18.29 1.12
C PRO A 136 6.88 -17.62 0.00
N ASN A 137 6.49 -16.36 0.20
CA ASN A 137 5.75 -15.57 -0.78
C ASN A 137 6.34 -14.15 -0.86
N ASN A 138 6.86 -13.80 -2.03
CA ASN A 138 7.42 -12.49 -2.33
C ASN A 138 6.45 -11.61 -3.14
N ASP A 139 5.15 -11.92 -3.16
CA ASP A 139 4.15 -11.20 -3.94
C ASP A 139 3.75 -9.87 -3.29
N ARG A 140 4.27 -9.59 -2.10
CA ARG A 140 4.01 -8.34 -1.37
C ARG A 140 5.26 -7.50 -1.22
N LEU A 141 5.06 -6.20 -1.35
CA LEU A 141 6.02 -5.17 -0.98
C LEU A 141 5.70 -4.69 0.42
N PHE A 142 6.66 -4.81 1.31
CA PHE A 142 6.56 -4.34 2.69
C PHE A 142 7.11 -2.92 2.80
N MET A 143 6.31 -1.99 3.33
CA MET A 143 6.68 -0.60 3.54
C MET A 143 6.51 -0.21 5.01
N PRO A 144 7.50 -0.49 5.85
CA PRO A 144 7.53 0.05 7.21
C PRO A 144 7.96 1.51 7.17
N PHE A 145 7.30 2.38 7.94
CA PHE A 145 7.66 3.80 7.98
C PHE A 145 7.43 4.43 9.36
N ASN A 146 8.20 5.47 9.65
CA ASN A 146 7.94 6.44 10.70
C ASN A 146 7.59 7.79 10.08
N ASP A 147 6.89 8.61 10.82
CA ASP A 147 6.56 9.99 10.46
C ASP A 147 6.54 10.90 11.71
N LEU A 148 6.12 12.14 11.57
CA LEU A 148 6.12 13.08 12.70
C LEU A 148 5.02 12.79 13.76
N THR A 149 4.13 11.84 13.52
CA THR A 149 3.15 11.37 14.52
C THR A 149 3.72 10.25 15.41
N SER A 150 4.81 9.61 14.99
CA SER A 150 5.40 8.47 15.69
C SER A 150 5.88 8.83 17.08
N GLY A 151 5.40 8.10 18.09
CA GLY A 151 5.70 8.33 19.51
C GLY A 151 4.77 9.32 20.22
N THR A 152 3.92 10.04 19.48
CA THR A 152 2.94 11.00 20.05
C THR A 152 1.50 10.60 19.77
N GLU A 153 1.13 10.48 18.49
CA GLU A 153 -0.21 10.10 18.05
C GLU A 153 -0.26 8.63 17.59
N THR A 154 0.90 8.08 17.17
CA THR A 154 1.04 6.71 16.68
C THR A 154 2.19 5.98 17.38
N TYR A 155 2.26 4.66 17.16
CA TYR A 155 3.27 3.81 17.78
C TYR A 155 4.71 4.24 17.42
N PRO A 156 5.62 4.38 18.41
CA PRO A 156 7.00 4.82 18.14
C PRO A 156 7.80 3.83 17.28
N GLY A 157 7.42 2.54 17.30
CA GLY A 157 7.98 1.52 16.42
C GLY A 157 7.54 1.62 14.95
N GLY A 158 6.78 2.65 14.61
CA GLY A 158 6.31 2.92 13.25
C GLY A 158 5.00 2.24 12.90
N ARG A 159 4.64 2.38 11.63
CA ARG A 159 3.48 1.77 10.99
C ARG A 159 3.88 1.08 9.71
N TYR A 160 3.01 0.19 9.23
CA TYR A 160 3.26 -0.61 8.05
C TYR A 160 2.20 -0.37 6.99
N LEU A 161 2.61 -0.53 5.75
CA LEU A 161 1.77 -0.70 4.57
C LEU A 161 2.29 -1.90 3.79
N ASP A 162 1.38 -2.72 3.29
CA ASP A 162 1.66 -3.79 2.35
C ASP A 162 1.02 -3.48 1.01
N LEU A 163 1.78 -3.66 -0.06
CA LEU A 163 1.29 -3.52 -1.43
C LEU A 163 1.47 -4.84 -2.17
N GLU A 164 0.47 -5.24 -2.94
CA GLU A 164 0.62 -6.39 -3.84
C GLU A 164 1.49 -6.01 -5.03
N ARG A 165 2.48 -6.86 -5.33
CA ARG A 165 3.36 -6.62 -6.47
C ARG A 165 2.58 -6.68 -7.77
N ASN A 166 2.93 -5.77 -8.69
CA ASN A 166 2.38 -5.75 -10.02
C ASN A 166 3.50 -5.49 -11.06
N VAL A 167 3.18 -5.76 -12.32
CA VAL A 167 4.12 -5.62 -13.45
C VAL A 167 4.17 -4.21 -14.02
N THR A 168 3.25 -3.34 -13.63
CA THR A 168 3.17 -1.98 -14.19
C THR A 168 4.14 -1.00 -13.54
N GLY A 169 4.59 -1.32 -12.32
CA GLY A 169 5.38 -0.41 -11.50
C GLY A 169 4.61 0.81 -10.96
N ILE A 170 3.30 0.89 -11.23
CA ILE A 170 2.41 1.93 -10.70
C ILE A 170 1.61 1.35 -9.56
N TYR A 171 1.67 1.98 -8.41
CA TYR A 171 1.04 1.54 -7.17
C TYR A 171 0.09 2.61 -6.65
N GLU A 172 -0.90 2.20 -5.90
CA GLU A 172 -1.72 3.07 -5.08
C GLU A 172 -1.29 2.92 -3.62
N ILE A 173 -0.73 3.98 -3.05
CA ILE A 173 -0.41 4.04 -1.63
C ILE A 173 -1.60 4.65 -0.90
N ASP A 174 -2.22 3.89 0.01
CA ASP A 174 -3.34 4.34 0.82
C ASP A 174 -2.96 4.33 2.30
N PHE A 175 -2.56 5.49 2.82
CA PHE A 175 -2.20 5.64 4.23
C PHE A 175 -3.40 5.47 5.19
N ASN A 176 -4.66 5.53 4.70
CA ASN A 176 -5.83 5.19 5.52
C ASN A 176 -5.86 3.72 5.93
N ARG A 177 -5.03 2.88 5.27
CA ARG A 177 -4.80 1.48 5.59
C ARG A 177 -3.51 1.24 6.39
N ALA A 178 -2.74 2.29 6.74
CA ALA A 178 -1.55 2.13 7.55
C ALA A 178 -1.92 1.57 8.93
N TYR A 179 -1.16 0.56 9.38
CA TYR A 179 -1.49 -0.19 10.58
C TYR A 179 -0.30 -0.34 11.53
N PHE A 180 -0.58 -0.58 12.81
CA PHE A 180 0.44 -0.88 13.80
C PHE A 180 0.97 -2.30 13.64
N PRO A 181 2.29 -2.50 13.80
CA PRO A 181 2.86 -3.84 13.86
C PRO A 181 2.28 -4.64 15.04
N TYR A 182 2.20 -5.96 14.89
CA TYR A 182 1.55 -6.82 15.87
C TYR A 182 2.21 -6.78 17.26
N CYS A 183 3.49 -6.42 17.34
CA CYS A 183 4.20 -6.21 18.61
C CYS A 183 3.65 -5.04 19.45
N TYR A 184 2.88 -4.13 18.86
CA TYR A 184 2.10 -3.13 19.59
C TYR A 184 1.02 -3.79 20.45
N TYR A 185 0.38 -4.83 19.94
CA TYR A 185 -0.72 -5.52 20.62
C TYR A 185 -0.22 -6.58 21.58
N SER A 186 0.82 -7.34 21.20
CA SER A 186 1.42 -8.37 22.02
C SER A 186 2.94 -8.44 21.81
N PRO A 187 3.74 -8.46 22.90
CA PRO A 187 5.20 -8.54 22.84
C PRO A 187 5.73 -9.88 22.30
N THR A 188 4.86 -10.86 22.09
CA THR A 188 5.23 -12.16 21.51
C THR A 188 5.52 -12.09 20.01
N TYR A 189 5.09 -11.01 19.34
CA TYR A 189 5.32 -10.83 17.92
C TYR A 189 6.65 -10.14 17.65
N GLU A 190 7.39 -10.71 16.72
CA GLU A 190 8.62 -10.16 16.18
C GLU A 190 8.30 -9.22 15.00
N CYS A 191 8.58 -7.94 15.14
CA CYS A 191 8.25 -6.92 14.16
C CYS A 191 9.48 -6.10 13.79
N PRO A 192 9.83 -6.01 12.49
CA PRO A 192 10.99 -5.24 12.04
C PRO A 192 10.73 -3.73 12.15
N TYR A 193 11.68 -3.00 12.73
CA TYR A 193 11.58 -1.55 12.81
C TYR A 193 11.83 -0.88 11.45
N PRO A 194 11.11 0.22 11.14
CA PRO A 194 11.37 1.00 9.94
C PRO A 194 12.81 1.50 9.88
N PRO A 195 13.50 1.35 8.73
CA PRO A 195 14.84 1.89 8.57
C PRO A 195 14.81 3.43 8.50
N ALA A 196 15.96 4.07 8.75
CA ALA A 196 16.08 5.52 8.78
C ALA A 196 15.64 6.19 7.45
N GLU A 197 15.84 5.52 6.32
CA GLU A 197 15.42 5.99 5.00
C GLU A 197 13.89 6.10 4.83
N ASN A 198 13.11 5.36 5.62
CA ASN A 198 11.65 5.38 5.62
C ASN A 198 11.06 6.28 6.74
N ARG A 199 11.77 7.35 7.07
CA ARG A 199 11.27 8.36 8.00
C ARG A 199 10.75 9.58 7.24
N LEU A 200 9.42 9.71 7.14
CA LEU A 200 8.77 10.86 6.54
C LEU A 200 8.91 12.11 7.43
N LYS A 201 9.17 13.25 6.80
CA LYS A 201 9.33 14.55 7.49
C LYS A 201 8.03 15.34 7.63
N ILE A 202 6.90 14.68 7.46
CA ILE A 202 5.55 15.23 7.60
C ILE A 202 4.73 14.37 8.57
N PRO A 203 3.68 14.89 9.20
CA PRO A 203 2.73 14.08 9.96
C PRO A 203 1.76 13.38 9.01
N VAL A 204 1.68 12.05 9.08
CA VAL A 204 0.69 11.24 8.33
C VAL A 204 -0.48 10.90 9.24
N ARG A 205 -1.49 11.79 9.28
CA ARG A 205 -2.69 11.60 10.11
C ARG A 205 -3.76 10.80 9.39
N ALA A 206 -3.40 9.58 8.98
CA ALA A 206 -4.28 8.59 8.36
C ALA A 206 -3.92 7.18 8.90
N GLY A 207 -4.84 6.22 8.81
CA GLY A 207 -4.62 4.86 9.32
C GLY A 207 -4.75 4.74 10.84
N GLU A 208 -4.12 3.73 11.42
CA GLU A 208 -4.17 3.46 12.87
C GLU A 208 -3.44 4.55 13.68
N ARG A 209 -4.03 4.87 14.83
CA ARG A 209 -3.50 5.79 15.84
C ARG A 209 -3.77 5.26 17.26
N PHE A 210 -3.16 5.84 18.26
CA PHE A 210 -3.56 5.58 19.63
C PHE A 210 -5.02 5.96 19.88
N LYS A 211 -5.72 5.18 20.69
CA LYS A 211 -7.03 5.60 21.21
C LYS A 211 -6.82 6.84 22.09
N THR A 212 -7.70 7.81 21.98
CA THR A 212 -7.57 9.11 22.63
C THR A 212 -7.52 8.99 24.17
N GLU A 213 -8.13 7.94 24.72
CA GLU A 213 -8.10 7.63 26.16
C GLU A 213 -6.72 7.12 26.62
N ASN A 214 -5.98 6.42 25.76
CA ASN A 214 -4.66 5.84 26.09
C ASN A 214 -3.50 6.83 25.87
N SER A 215 -3.72 7.95 25.19
CA SER A 215 -2.68 8.97 24.97
C SER A 215 -2.27 9.69 26.24
N LYS A 216 -3.09 9.65 27.31
CA LYS A 216 -2.85 10.31 28.61
C LYS A 216 -2.05 9.43 29.59
N LEU A 217 -1.79 8.16 29.28
CA LEU A 217 -1.16 7.19 30.19
C LEU A 217 0.34 6.98 29.95
N LYS A 218 0.97 7.73 29.03
CA LYS A 218 2.39 7.60 28.66
C LYS A 218 3.18 8.90 28.83
N THR A 219 2.87 9.67 29.87
CA THR A 219 3.74 10.74 30.38
C THR A 219 4.48 10.28 31.64
#